data_f2c6ff1dc55e33890a6c22cda8d6c5dc
#
_entry.id   f2c6ff1dc55e33890a6c22cda8d6c5dc
#
_cell.length_a   1.000
_cell.length_b   1.000
_cell.length_c   1.000
_cell.angle_alpha   90.00
_cell.angle_beta   90.00
_cell.angle_gamma   90.00
#
_symmetry.space_group_name_H-M   'P 1'
#
loop_
_entity.id
_entity.type
_entity.pdbx_description
1 polymer ?
#
loop_
_entity_poly.entity_id
_entity_poly.type
_entity_poly.pdbx_seq_one_letter_code
_entity_poly.pdbx_strand_id
1 'polypeptide(L)' 'MKPVMGDVLKSKSTGEFYKVKKIKEQIILLEAENMPSHLWLGNKELLELLYDKVENKEDQNSNFPIG' A
#
# COMPACT_ATOMS: atom_id res chain seq x y z
N MET A 1 0.65 6.81 -9.13
CA MET A 1 1.21 6.23 -7.89
C MET A 1 2.50 5.51 -8.17
N LYS A 2 3.45 5.60 -7.29
CA LYS A 2 4.72 4.94 -7.46
C LYS A 2 5.01 4.11 -6.23
N PRO A 3 4.60 2.85 -6.20
CA PRO A 3 4.75 2.02 -5.01
C PRO A 3 6.21 1.66 -4.76
N VAL A 4 6.58 1.58 -3.51
CA VAL A 4 7.89 1.11 -3.12
C VAL A 4 7.72 0.05 -2.05
N MET A 5 8.77 -0.72 -1.83
CA MET A 5 8.73 -1.78 -0.84
C MET A 5 8.38 -1.20 0.52
N GLY A 6 7.47 -1.86 1.19
CA GLY A 6 7.05 -1.41 2.51
C GLY A 6 5.89 -0.44 2.53
N ASP A 7 5.49 0.08 1.38
CA ASP A 7 4.34 0.97 1.35
C ASP A 7 3.09 0.25 1.78
N VAL A 8 2.16 0.98 2.36
CA VAL A 8 0.87 0.45 2.73
C VAL A 8 -0.17 1.01 1.77
N LEU A 9 -0.99 0.14 1.23
CA LEU A 9 -2.02 0.49 0.28
C LEU A 9 -3.36 0.05 0.83
N LYS A 10 -4.41 0.70 0.38
CA LYS A 10 -5.76 0.36 0.81
C LYS A 10 -6.58 -0.06 -0.37
N SER A 11 -7.26 -1.20 -0.26
CA SER A 11 -8.10 -1.70 -1.33
C SER A 11 -9.32 -0.80 -1.48
N LYS A 12 -9.57 -0.35 -2.70
CA LYS A 12 -10.72 0.52 -2.93
C LYS A 12 -12.03 -0.22 -2.77
N SER A 13 -12.03 -1.51 -3.04
CA SER A 13 -13.27 -2.26 -2.98
C SER A 13 -13.58 -2.78 -1.59
N THR A 14 -12.57 -3.16 -0.82
CA THR A 14 -12.84 -3.75 0.48
C THR A 14 -12.44 -2.88 1.66
N GLY A 15 -11.56 -1.91 1.43
CA GLY A 15 -11.06 -1.09 2.52
C GLY A 15 -9.96 -1.75 3.32
N GLU A 16 -9.54 -2.95 2.93
CA GLU A 16 -8.49 -3.63 3.66
C GLU A 16 -7.14 -3.05 3.31
N PHE A 17 -6.19 -3.17 4.24
CA PHE A 17 -4.85 -2.64 4.04
C PHE A 17 -3.92 -3.74 3.60
N TYR A 18 -3.03 -3.39 2.67
CA TYR A 18 -2.04 -4.30 2.13
C TYR A 18 -0.68 -3.63 2.19
N LYS A 19 0.35 -4.44 2.26
CA LYS A 19 1.70 -3.93 2.30
C LYS A 19 2.48 -4.45 1.10
N VAL A 20 3.28 -3.60 0.49
CA VAL A 20 4.08 -3.99 -0.66
C VAL A 20 5.22 -4.87 -0.19
N LYS A 21 5.17 -6.14 -0.56
CA LYS A 21 6.17 -7.11 -0.14
C LYS A 21 7.30 -7.24 -1.13
N LYS A 22 7.01 -7.12 -2.41
CA LYS A 22 8.03 -7.30 -3.41
C LYS A 22 7.65 -6.59 -4.69
N ILE A 23 8.63 -6.02 -5.36
CA ILE A 23 8.43 -5.40 -6.66
C ILE A 23 9.50 -5.96 -7.57
N LYS A 24 9.08 -6.47 -8.72
CA LYS A 24 10.02 -6.94 -9.71
C LYS A 24 9.56 -6.45 -11.06
N GLU A 25 10.29 -5.52 -11.62
CA GLU A 25 9.93 -4.90 -12.89
C GLU A 25 8.54 -4.29 -12.75
N GLN A 26 7.56 -4.80 -13.47
CA GLN A 26 6.23 -4.23 -13.43
C GLN A 26 5.30 -5.01 -12.52
N ILE A 27 5.79 -6.07 -11.91
CA ILE A 27 4.94 -6.93 -11.10
C ILE A 27 5.10 -6.57 -9.64
N ILE A 28 3.98 -6.46 -8.95
CA ILE A 28 3.97 -6.04 -7.56
C ILE A 28 3.22 -7.07 -6.73
N LEU A 29 3.82 -7.47 -5.63
CA LEU A 29 3.21 -8.43 -4.71
C LEU A 29 2.83 -7.72 -3.44
N LEU A 30 1.57 -7.83 -3.06
CA LEU A 30 1.06 -7.25 -1.83
C LEU A 30 0.63 -8.35 -0.88
N GLU A 31 0.71 -8.07 0.40
CA GLU A 31 0.24 -8.99 1.42
C GLU A 31 -0.70 -8.22 2.34
N ALA A 32 -1.87 -8.78 2.60
CA ALA A 32 -2.84 -8.14 3.48
C ALA A 32 -2.28 -8.06 4.89
N GLU A 33 -2.48 -6.93 5.53
CA GLU A 33 -1.92 -6.75 6.86
C GLU A 33 -2.62 -7.59 7.89
N ASN A 34 -3.92 -7.79 7.72
CA ASN A 34 -4.68 -8.57 8.69
C ASN A 34 -4.66 -10.05 8.41
N MET A 35 -4.30 -10.43 7.20
CA MET A 35 -4.32 -11.85 6.82
C MET A 35 -3.06 -12.13 6.01
N PRO A 36 -1.98 -12.47 6.69
CA PRO A 36 -0.70 -12.62 6.00
C PRO A 36 -0.68 -13.60 4.84
N SER A 37 -1.59 -14.57 4.85
CA SER A 37 -1.63 -15.51 3.76
C SER A 37 -2.44 -14.99 2.57
N HIS A 38 -3.01 -13.81 2.68
CA HIS A 38 -3.85 -13.27 1.62
C HIS A 38 -3.00 -12.34 0.77
N LEU A 39 -2.68 -12.77 -0.43
CA LEU A 39 -1.77 -12.05 -1.29
C LEU A 39 -2.47 -11.53 -2.52
N TRP A 40 -1.94 -10.44 -3.07
CA TRP A 40 -2.40 -9.91 -4.34
C TRP A 40 -1.18 -9.73 -5.22
N LEU A 41 -1.27 -10.19 -6.45
CA LEU A 41 -0.17 -10.09 -7.40
C LEU A 41 -0.70 -9.48 -8.67
N GLY A 42 -0.06 -8.43 -9.15
CA GLY A 42 -0.51 -7.80 -10.37
C GLY A 42 0.49 -6.75 -10.83
N ASN A 43 0.13 -6.07 -11.92
CA ASN A 43 1.03 -5.07 -12.44
C ASN A 43 0.66 -3.70 -11.89
N LYS A 44 1.53 -2.73 -12.21
CA LYS A 44 1.39 -1.41 -11.66
C LYS A 44 0.10 -0.73 -12.08
N GLU A 45 -0.36 -0.93 -13.30
CA GLU A 45 -1.56 -0.28 -13.76
C GLU A 45 -2.79 -0.79 -13.02
N LEU A 46 -2.86 -2.10 -12.81
CA LEU A 46 -3.95 -2.65 -12.06
C LEU A 46 -3.90 -2.19 -10.61
N LEU A 47 -2.70 -2.07 -10.07
CA LEU A 47 -2.56 -1.60 -8.72
C LEU A 47 -3.20 -0.23 -8.56
N GLU A 48 -2.95 0.65 -9.49
CA GLU A 48 -3.49 2.00 -9.39
C GLU A 48 -5.00 2.01 -9.50
N LEU A 49 -5.56 1.09 -10.24
CA LEU A 49 -6.99 1.03 -10.37
C LEU A 49 -7.66 0.48 -9.13
N LEU A 50 -7.01 -0.43 -8.43
CA LEU A 50 -7.65 -1.17 -7.36
C LEU A 50 -7.26 -0.71 -5.96
N TYR A 51 -6.17 0.02 -5.83
CA TYR A 51 -5.65 0.40 -4.52
C TYR A 51 -5.31 1.88 -4.46
N ASP A 52 -5.40 2.44 -3.26
CA ASP A 52 -4.94 3.79 -2.99
C ASP A 52 -3.76 3.71 -2.07
N LYS A 53 -2.80 4.60 -2.27
CA LYS A 53 -1.65 4.66 -1.38
C LYS A 53 -2.06 5.37 -0.10
N VAL A 54 -1.73 4.76 1.03
CA VAL A 54 -2.04 5.35 2.31
C VAL A 54 -0.92 6.33 2.63
N GLU A 55 -1.28 7.58 2.81
CA GLU A 55 -0.29 8.58 3.11
C GLU A 55 0.23 8.39 4.50
N ASN A 56 1.49 8.71 4.68
CA ASN A 56 2.10 8.57 5.98
C ASN A 56 1.74 9.79 6.80
N LYS A 57 0.72 9.68 7.60
CA LYS A 57 0.25 10.81 8.38
C LYS A 57 1.14 11.16 9.53
N GLU A 58 2.08 10.29 9.82
CA GLU A 58 2.95 10.58 10.91
C GLU A 58 3.74 11.81 10.68
N ASP A 59 4.11 12.06 9.44
CA ASP A 59 4.86 13.25 9.15
C ASP A 59 4.05 14.48 9.49
N GLN A 60 2.78 14.44 9.23
CA GLN A 60 1.97 15.57 9.52
C GLN A 60 1.78 15.75 10.99
N ASN A 61 1.67 14.65 11.70
CA ASN A 61 1.51 14.75 13.12
C ASN A 61 2.72 15.36 13.75
N SER A 62 3.87 15.06 13.25
CA SER A 62 5.05 15.59 13.87
C SER A 62 5.12 17.07 13.72
N ASN A 63 4.36 17.62 12.85
CA ASN A 63 4.36 19.04 12.70
C ASN A 63 3.63 19.71 13.79
N PHE A 64 2.88 18.95 14.42
CA PHE A 64 2.13 19.55 15.34
C PHE A 64 2.75 19.90 16.46
N PRO A 65 3.28 19.48 16.78
CA PRO A 65 3.61 19.68 17.86
C PRO A 65 3.42 20.66 18.56
N ILE A 66 3.25 20.63 18.24
CA ILE A 66 3.17 21.16 18.48
C ILE A 66 2.99 21.45 18.89
N GLY A 67 3.02 21.25 19.11
CA GLY A 67 2.79 21.26 19.54
C GLY A 67 2.77 21.39 19.74
#